data_d861e5094585c14685fbdda028200177
#
_entry.id   d861e5094585c14685fbdda028200177
#
_cell.length_a   1.000
_cell.length_b   1.000
_cell.length_c   1.000
_cell.angle_alpha   90.00
_cell.angle_beta   90.00
_cell.angle_gamma   90.00
#
_symmetry.space_group_name_H-M   'P 1'
#
loop_
_entity.id
_entity.type
_entity.pdbx_description
1 polymer ?
#
loop_
_entity_poly.entity_id
_entity_poly.type
_entity_poly.pdbx_seq_one_letter_code
_entity_poly.pdbx_strand_id
1 'polypeptide(L)' 'MQQADRQISASLIAEQIAQRCRNATQHETSWQACCPAHEDTDPSLAITPASDKVLLHCFAGCTVEAIVAALGLTVA' A
#
# COMPACT_ATOMS: atom_id res chain seq x y z
N MET A 1 8.98 21.27 -16.23
CA MET A 1 8.69 20.84 -15.63
C MET A 1 8.91 20.46 -14.68
N GLN A 2 8.83 20.21 -14.30
CA GLN A 2 8.79 19.74 -13.50
C GLN A 2 8.90 19.65 -12.35
N GLN A 3 8.55 19.89 -12.03
CA GLN A 3 8.57 19.88 -10.78
C GLN A 3 7.88 18.88 -10.03
N ALA A 4 7.04 18.30 -10.54
CA ALA A 4 6.35 17.16 -10.01
C ALA A 4 7.28 16.06 -9.60
N ASP A 5 8.39 16.00 -10.19
CA ASP A 5 9.32 14.94 -9.86
C ASP A 5 10.03 15.15 -8.54
N ARG A 6 9.83 16.27 -7.90
CA ARG A 6 10.40 16.46 -6.60
C ARG A 6 9.57 15.86 -5.52
N GLN A 7 8.31 15.57 -5.82
CA GLN A 7 7.43 14.97 -4.85
C GLN A 7 7.04 13.61 -5.34
N ILE A 8 7.31 12.61 -4.55
CA ILE A 8 6.89 11.27 -4.90
C ILE A 8 5.38 11.22 -4.74
N SER A 9 4.70 10.91 -5.82
CA SER A 9 3.26 10.84 -5.85
C SER A 9 2.77 9.74 -4.92
N ALA A 10 1.70 10.00 -4.17
CA ALA A 10 1.09 8.98 -3.34
C ALA A 10 0.62 7.81 -4.19
N SER A 11 0.14 8.08 -5.40
CA SER A 11 -0.28 7.00 -6.30
C SER A 11 0.89 6.10 -6.66
N LEU A 12 2.07 6.67 -6.88
CA LEU A 12 3.23 5.86 -7.21
C LEU A 12 3.67 5.03 -6.02
N ILE A 13 3.64 5.60 -4.83
CA ILE A 13 3.99 4.85 -3.64
C ILE A 13 3.00 3.72 -3.40
N ALA A 14 1.72 3.97 -3.62
CA ALA A 14 0.71 2.93 -3.47
C ALA A 14 0.96 1.80 -4.44
N GLU A 15 1.32 2.12 -5.68
CA GLU A 15 1.63 1.11 -6.66
C GLU A 15 2.84 0.29 -6.25
N GLN A 16 3.87 0.94 -5.72
CA GLN A 16 5.06 0.23 -5.28
C GLN A 16 4.76 -0.70 -4.12
N ILE A 17 3.90 -0.28 -3.20
CA ILE A 17 3.49 -1.13 -2.10
C ILE A 17 2.71 -2.33 -2.65
N ALA A 18 1.79 -2.07 -3.57
CA ALA A 18 0.98 -3.15 -4.15
C ALA A 18 1.85 -4.18 -4.85
N GLN A 19 2.90 -3.74 -5.51
CA GLN A 19 3.77 -4.66 -6.22
C GLN A 19 4.53 -5.59 -5.28
N ARG A 20 4.63 -5.24 -4.01
CA ARG A 20 5.27 -6.10 -3.02
C ARG A 20 4.28 -7.07 -2.39
N CYS A 21 3.01 -6.96 -2.73
CA CYS A 21 1.97 -7.82 -2.19
C CYS A 21 1.51 -8.79 -3.27
N ARG A 22 0.91 -9.89 -2.86
CA ARG A 22 0.40 -10.86 -3.81
C ARG A 22 -1.03 -10.51 -4.19
N ASN A 23 -1.41 -10.87 -5.39
CA ASN A 23 -2.78 -10.73 -5.90
C ASN A 23 -3.25 -9.29 -5.84
N ALA A 24 -2.37 -8.34 -6.17
CA ALA A 24 -2.74 -6.94 -6.16
C ALA A 24 -3.60 -6.61 -7.37
N THR A 25 -4.70 -5.92 -7.12
CA THR A 25 -5.62 -5.49 -8.16
C THR A 25 -5.89 -4.00 -7.98
N GLN A 26 -5.79 -3.24 -9.05
CA GLN A 26 -6.04 -1.82 -9.00
C GLN A 26 -7.52 -1.52 -9.21
N HIS A 27 -8.06 -0.65 -8.37
CA HIS A 27 -9.42 -0.16 -8.48
C HIS A 27 -9.36 1.35 -8.48
N GLU A 28 -9.49 1.96 -9.66
CA GLU A 28 -9.33 3.40 -9.83
C GLU A 28 -7.95 3.80 -9.35
N THR A 29 -7.85 4.59 -8.28
CA THR A 29 -6.56 5.00 -7.74
C THR A 29 -6.11 4.14 -6.56
N SER A 30 -6.95 3.22 -6.11
CA SER A 30 -6.63 2.38 -4.96
C SER A 30 -6.23 1.00 -5.41
N TRP A 31 -5.62 0.25 -4.49
CA TRP A 31 -5.21 -1.12 -4.74
C TRP A 31 -5.79 -2.00 -3.65
N GLN A 32 -6.05 -3.24 -4.01
CA GLN A 32 -6.44 -4.27 -3.06
C GLN A 32 -5.53 -5.45 -3.27
N ALA A 33 -4.95 -5.97 -2.18
CA ALA A 33 -3.95 -7.01 -2.30
C ALA A 33 -3.98 -7.89 -1.06
N CYS A 34 -3.27 -9.01 -1.12
CA CYS A 34 -3.09 -9.85 0.04
C CYS A 34 -2.19 -9.14 1.03
N CYS A 35 -2.59 -9.13 2.30
CA CYS A 35 -1.83 -8.48 3.34
C CYS A 35 -0.55 -9.26 3.63
N PRO A 36 0.61 -8.62 3.64
CA PRO A 36 1.85 -9.34 3.89
C PRO A 36 2.10 -9.62 5.37
N ALA A 37 1.30 -9.03 6.26
CA ALA A 37 1.51 -9.18 7.70
C ALA A 37 0.94 -10.49 8.25
N HIS A 38 0.16 -11.22 7.46
CA HIS A 38 -0.37 -12.51 7.88
C HIS A 38 -0.56 -13.36 6.63
N GLU A 39 -0.81 -14.64 6.83
CA GLU A 39 -1.13 -15.51 5.70
C GLU A 39 -2.50 -15.15 5.20
N ASP A 40 -2.56 -14.80 3.92
CA ASP A 40 -3.78 -14.22 3.36
C ASP A 40 -4.01 -14.87 2.01
N THR A 41 -5.15 -15.50 1.86
CA THR A 41 -5.55 -16.10 0.58
C THR A 41 -6.50 -15.20 -0.18
N ASP A 42 -7.14 -14.26 0.51
CA ASP A 42 -8.06 -13.31 -0.11
C ASP A 42 -7.47 -11.91 0.06
N PRO A 43 -7.59 -11.04 -0.94
CA PRO A 43 -7.08 -9.68 -0.80
C PRO A 43 -7.84 -8.95 0.30
N SER A 44 -7.17 -8.71 1.42
CA SER A 44 -7.77 -8.03 2.55
C SER A 44 -7.08 -6.71 2.88
N LEU A 45 -6.05 -6.34 2.14
CA LEU A 45 -5.34 -5.08 2.37
C LEU A 45 -5.79 -4.06 1.36
N ALA A 46 -6.26 -2.92 1.85
CA ALA A 46 -6.59 -1.78 1.00
C ALA A 46 -5.45 -0.79 1.03
N ILE A 47 -5.01 -0.34 -0.14
CA ILE A 47 -3.92 0.61 -0.29
C ILE A 47 -4.50 1.79 -1.04
N THR A 48 -4.68 2.92 -0.34
CA THR A 48 -5.37 4.06 -0.91
C THR A 48 -4.47 5.28 -0.87
N PRO A 49 -4.11 5.85 -2.02
CA PRO A 49 -3.33 7.08 -2.03
C PRO A 49 -4.21 8.27 -1.65
N ALA A 50 -3.68 9.10 -0.77
CA ALA A 50 -4.29 10.36 -0.42
C ALA A 50 -3.46 11.48 -1.05
N SER A 51 -3.73 12.72 -0.67
CA SER A 51 -3.04 13.83 -1.33
C SER A 51 -1.55 13.82 -1.09
N ASP A 52 -1.11 13.42 0.12
CA ASP A 52 0.31 13.45 0.45
C ASP A 52 0.75 12.22 1.21
N LYS A 53 -0.06 11.17 1.24
CA LYS A 53 0.30 9.96 1.96
C LYS A 53 -0.48 8.79 1.40
N VAL A 54 -0.14 7.60 1.85
CA VAL A 54 -0.84 6.39 1.47
C VAL A 54 -1.46 5.81 2.72
N LEU A 55 -2.74 5.48 2.60
CA LEU A 55 -3.49 4.89 3.71
C LEU A 55 -3.53 3.37 3.51
N LEU A 56 -3.20 2.65 4.56
CA LEU A 56 -3.22 1.20 4.54
C LEU A 56 -4.26 0.70 5.54
N HIS A 57 -5.08 -0.23 5.11
CA HIS A 57 -6.10 -0.81 5.97
C HIS A 57 -6.23 -2.29 5.68
N CYS A 58 -6.02 -3.11 6.69
CA CYS A 58 -6.21 -4.56 6.55
C CYS A 58 -7.54 -4.93 7.20
N PHE A 59 -8.43 -5.48 6.39
CA PHE A 59 -9.74 -5.86 6.88
C PHE A 59 -9.70 -7.06 7.81
N ALA A 60 -8.55 -7.75 7.87
CA ALA A 60 -8.36 -8.85 8.81
C ALA A 60 -7.83 -8.38 10.16
N GLY A 61 -7.52 -7.08 10.31
CA GLY A 61 -7.16 -6.53 11.60
C GLY A 61 -5.70 -6.27 11.83
N CYS A 62 -4.83 -6.43 10.83
CA CYS A 62 -3.41 -6.14 11.01
C CYS A 62 -3.20 -4.64 11.17
N THR A 63 -2.24 -4.27 12.02
CA THR A 63 -1.93 -2.86 12.21
C THR A 63 -1.07 -2.35 11.06
N VAL A 64 -1.05 -1.04 10.89
CA VAL A 64 -0.20 -0.42 9.87
C VAL A 64 1.26 -0.75 10.14
N GLU A 65 1.66 -0.73 11.39
CA GLU A 65 3.03 -1.06 11.76
C GLU A 65 3.40 -2.47 11.34
N ALA A 66 2.51 -3.42 11.55
CA ALA A 66 2.77 -4.79 11.16
C ALA A 66 2.89 -4.92 9.65
N ILE A 67 2.04 -4.21 8.91
CA ILE A 67 2.07 -4.25 7.46
C ILE A 67 3.38 -3.66 6.94
N VAL A 68 3.77 -2.51 7.47
CA VAL A 68 4.99 -1.84 7.04
C VAL A 68 6.20 -2.71 7.34
N ALA A 69 6.23 -3.32 8.51
CA ALA A 69 7.34 -4.20 8.87
C ALA A 69 7.42 -5.41 7.95
N ALA A 70 6.27 -5.98 7.61
CA ALA A 70 6.25 -7.14 6.72
C ALA A 70 6.72 -6.79 5.32
N LEU A 71 6.50 -5.54 4.89
CA LEU A 71 6.96 -5.09 3.59
C LEU A 71 8.44 -4.73 3.58
N GLY A 72 9.07 -4.69 4.75
CA GLY A 72 10.47 -4.29 4.83
C GLY A 72 10.66 -2.80 4.72
N LEU A 73 9.62 -2.02 4.99
CA LEU A 73 9.69 -0.57 4.94
C LEU A 73 9.84 -0.02 6.34
N THR A 74 10.24 1.24 6.41
CA THR A 74 10.34 1.93 7.70
C THR A 74 9.25 2.98 7.75
N VAL A 75 8.72 3.17 8.96
CA VAL A 75 7.80 4.26 9.21
C VAL A 75 8.64 5.50 9.49
N ALA A 76 8.45 6.49 8.68
CA ALA A 76 9.25 7.71 8.82
C ALA A 76 8.74 8.58 9.95
#